data_e349419af62272e58d03ab889c764d92
#
_entry.id   e349419af62272e58d03ab889c764d92
#
_cell.length_a   1.000
_cell.length_b   1.000
_cell.length_c   1.000
_cell.angle_alpha   90.00
_cell.angle_beta   90.00
_cell.angle_gamma   90.00
#
_symmetry.space_group_name_H-M   'P 1'
#
loop_
_entity.id
_entity.type
_entity.pdbx_description
1 polymer ?
#
loop_
_entity_poly.entity_id
_entity_poly.type
_entity_poly.pdbx_seq_one_letter_code
_entity_poly.pdbx_strand_id
1 'polypeptide(L)'
;MSFLKRFSDQLYSMMRLVAGFLFACHGAQKLFGVLGSPQLVHVPLMLAAGIIEFFGGLLIALGAFTAIAALIASGEMATAYFLQHAPHGPWPIRNHGELAVLFCFAFLYIASRGDGAWSIRTFLKGKSF
;
A
#
# COMPACT_ATOMS: atom_id res chain seq x y z
N MET A 1 15.75 -13.96 20.06
CA MET A 1 15.20 -12.95 19.11
C MET A 1 16.25 -12.13 18.38
N SER A 2 17.52 -12.20 18.78
CA SER A 2 18.62 -11.55 18.04
C SER A 2 18.78 -12.08 16.60
N PHE A 3 18.42 -13.36 16.37
CA PHE A 3 18.45 -13.96 15.05
C PHE A 3 17.58 -13.20 14.03
N LEU A 4 16.34 -12.85 14.38
CA LEU A 4 15.45 -12.14 13.48
C LEU A 4 15.93 -10.71 13.20
N LYS A 5 16.58 -10.05 14.17
CA LYS A 5 17.14 -8.72 13.96
C LYS A 5 18.15 -8.65 12.84
N ARG A 6 18.90 -9.74 12.60
CA ARG A 6 19.87 -9.83 11.50
C ARG A 6 19.22 -9.70 10.12
N PHE A 7 17.94 -10.04 10.02
CA PHE A 7 17.19 -10.05 8.77
C PHE A 7 16.15 -8.93 8.70
N SER A 8 16.24 -7.92 9.59
CA SER A 8 15.21 -6.87 9.66
C SER A 8 15.03 -6.12 8.35
N ASP A 9 16.11 -5.88 7.60
CA ASP A 9 16.02 -5.18 6.30
C ASP A 9 15.34 -6.05 5.23
N GLN A 10 15.64 -7.35 5.23
CA GLN A 10 15.01 -8.29 4.31
C GLN A 10 13.53 -8.48 4.66
N LEU A 11 13.21 -8.61 5.94
CA LEU A 11 11.82 -8.73 6.42
C LEU A 11 11.03 -7.46 6.08
N TYR A 12 11.64 -6.30 6.24
CA TYR A 12 11.04 -5.04 5.81
C TYR A 12 10.74 -5.05 4.31
N SER A 13 11.71 -5.46 3.49
CA SER A 13 11.54 -5.52 2.04
C SER A 13 10.43 -6.47 1.62
N MET A 14 10.32 -7.62 2.30
CA MET A 14 9.24 -8.58 2.07
C MET A 14 7.87 -7.99 2.44
N MET A 15 7.78 -7.35 3.61
CA MET A 15 6.55 -6.69 4.04
C MET A 15 6.12 -5.59 3.06
N ARG A 16 7.07 -4.77 2.61
CA ARG A 16 6.82 -3.72 1.63
C ARG A 16 6.31 -4.30 0.31
N LEU A 17 6.97 -5.35 -0.20
CA LEU A 17 6.56 -6.05 -1.43
C LEU A 17 5.11 -6.57 -1.32
N VAL A 18 4.81 -7.27 -0.23
CA VAL A 18 3.49 -7.87 -0.02
C VAL A 18 2.42 -6.79 0.15
N ALA A 19 2.68 -5.79 0.99
CA ALA A 19 1.73 -4.69 1.22
C ALA A 19 1.44 -3.94 -0.08
N GLY A 20 2.46 -3.61 -0.85
CA GLY A 20 2.31 -2.94 -2.15
C GLY A 20 1.54 -3.78 -3.15
N PHE A 21 1.83 -5.08 -3.22
CA PHE A 21 1.12 -6.01 -4.11
C PHE A 21 -0.36 -6.11 -3.76
N LEU A 22 -0.69 -6.30 -2.49
CA LEU A 22 -2.08 -6.39 -2.05
C LEU A 22 -2.84 -5.09 -2.33
N PHE A 23 -2.18 -3.96 -2.11
CA PHE A 23 -2.77 -2.66 -2.40
C PHE A 23 -3.03 -2.47 -3.90
N ALA A 24 -2.08 -2.87 -4.75
CA ALA A 24 -2.24 -2.86 -6.19
C ALA A 24 -3.41 -3.75 -6.65
N CYS A 25 -3.63 -4.89 -5.99
CA CYS A 25 -4.79 -5.75 -6.28
C CYS A 25 -6.12 -5.01 -6.03
N HIS A 26 -6.23 -4.26 -4.95
CA HIS A 26 -7.42 -3.42 -4.70
C HIS A 26 -7.62 -2.37 -5.80
N GLY A 27 -6.55 -1.73 -6.23
CA GLY A 27 -6.60 -0.78 -7.35
C GLY A 27 -7.01 -1.45 -8.67
N ALA A 28 -6.47 -2.63 -8.95
CA ALA A 28 -6.82 -3.40 -10.14
C ALA A 28 -8.32 -3.75 -10.17
N GLN A 29 -8.90 -4.11 -9.03
CA GLN A 29 -10.34 -4.35 -8.92
C GLN A 29 -11.14 -3.12 -9.38
N LYS A 30 -10.78 -1.95 -8.87
CA LYS A 30 -11.51 -0.70 -9.17
C LYS A 30 -11.33 -0.25 -10.60
N LEU A 31 -10.12 -0.35 -11.15
CA LEU A 31 -9.79 0.15 -12.49
C LEU A 31 -10.22 -0.80 -13.61
N PHE A 32 -10.07 -2.10 -13.42
CA PHE A 32 -10.18 -3.08 -14.49
C PHE A 32 -11.34 -4.08 -14.32
N GLY A 33 -12.00 -4.08 -13.16
CA GLY A 33 -13.08 -5.03 -12.89
C GLY A 33 -12.62 -6.48 -12.87
N VAL A 34 -11.42 -6.74 -12.32
CA VAL A 34 -10.82 -8.08 -12.22
C VAL A 34 -10.86 -8.56 -10.76
N LEU A 35 -10.39 -9.78 -10.52
CA LEU A 35 -10.26 -10.36 -9.17
C LEU A 35 -11.58 -10.38 -8.40
N GLY A 36 -12.68 -10.66 -9.12
CA GLY A 36 -13.99 -10.85 -8.50
C GLY A 36 -14.74 -9.57 -8.11
N SER A 37 -14.34 -8.43 -8.64
CA SER A 37 -14.99 -7.15 -8.35
C SER A 37 -15.38 -6.42 -9.63
N PRO A 38 -16.50 -5.68 -9.66
CA PRO A 38 -16.86 -4.86 -10.81
C PRO A 38 -15.93 -3.66 -10.94
N GLN A 39 -15.76 -3.18 -12.18
CA GLN A 39 -15.06 -1.95 -12.46
C GLN A 39 -15.82 -0.74 -11.89
N LEU A 40 -15.12 0.19 -11.24
CA LEU A 40 -15.71 1.33 -10.55
C LEU A 40 -15.24 2.69 -11.10
N VAL A 41 -14.71 2.72 -12.32
CA VAL A 41 -14.16 3.95 -12.92
C VAL A 41 -15.21 5.02 -13.18
N HIS A 42 -16.49 4.66 -13.22
CA HIS A 42 -17.60 5.61 -13.40
C HIS A 42 -17.88 6.44 -12.14
N VAL A 43 -17.33 6.06 -10.98
CA VAL A 43 -17.42 6.82 -9.73
C VAL A 43 -16.11 7.58 -9.54
N PRO A 44 -16.10 8.93 -9.61
CA PRO A 44 -14.86 9.71 -9.58
C PRO A 44 -13.98 9.41 -8.37
N LEU A 45 -14.57 9.23 -7.18
CA LEU A 45 -13.83 8.91 -5.97
C LEU A 45 -13.16 7.55 -6.07
N MET A 46 -13.85 6.55 -6.64
CA MET A 46 -13.32 5.20 -6.82
C MET A 46 -12.26 5.15 -7.92
N LEU A 47 -12.40 5.96 -8.95
CA LEU A 47 -11.38 6.11 -9.98
C LEU A 47 -10.08 6.66 -9.38
N ALA A 48 -10.16 7.73 -8.59
CA ALA A 48 -9.01 8.31 -7.91
C ALA A 48 -8.35 7.29 -6.97
N ALA A 49 -9.16 6.61 -6.16
CA ALA A 49 -8.68 5.55 -5.27
C ALA A 49 -7.98 4.43 -6.06
N GLY A 50 -8.60 3.97 -7.14
CA GLY A 50 -8.04 2.92 -7.99
C GLY A 50 -6.68 3.29 -8.58
N ILE A 51 -6.52 4.54 -9.02
CA ILE A 51 -5.24 5.03 -9.55
C ILE A 51 -4.17 5.04 -8.45
N ILE A 52 -4.48 5.58 -7.28
CA ILE A 52 -3.54 5.61 -6.15
C ILE A 52 -3.18 4.18 -5.72
N GLU A 53 -4.17 3.32 -5.57
CA GLU A 53 -3.96 1.96 -5.09
C GLU A 53 -3.16 1.11 -6.09
N PHE A 54 -3.49 1.19 -7.38
CA PHE A 54 -2.82 0.37 -8.38
C PHE A 54 -1.39 0.85 -8.63
N PHE A 55 -1.21 2.10 -9.02
CA PHE A 55 0.12 2.63 -9.33
C PHE A 55 0.96 2.83 -8.09
N GLY A 56 0.37 3.35 -7.01
CA GLY A 56 1.06 3.47 -5.73
C GLY A 56 1.48 2.13 -5.17
N GLY A 57 0.61 1.12 -5.25
CA GLY A 57 0.91 -0.24 -4.84
C GLY A 57 2.07 -0.85 -5.61
N LEU A 58 2.10 -0.66 -6.93
CA LEU A 58 3.20 -1.14 -7.77
C LEU A 58 4.53 -0.46 -7.42
N LEU A 59 4.51 0.86 -7.24
CA LEU A 59 5.72 1.60 -6.85
C LEU A 59 6.25 1.12 -5.50
N ILE A 60 5.36 0.92 -4.53
CA ILE A 60 5.72 0.42 -3.20
C ILE A 60 6.27 -1.00 -3.29
N ALA A 61 5.60 -1.89 -4.03
CA ALA A 61 6.03 -3.28 -4.19
C ALA A 61 7.43 -3.36 -4.81
N LEU A 62 7.68 -2.58 -5.85
CA LEU A 62 8.95 -2.57 -6.57
C LEU A 62 10.06 -1.78 -5.84
N GLY A 63 9.70 -0.93 -4.90
CA GLY A 63 10.67 -0.10 -4.20
C GLY A 63 11.18 1.08 -5.03
N ALA A 64 10.27 1.75 -5.73
CA ALA A 64 10.56 2.96 -6.51
C ALA A 64 9.69 4.11 -6.00
N PHE A 65 10.29 5.26 -5.70
CA PHE A 65 9.60 6.43 -5.13
C PHE A 65 8.74 6.04 -3.90
N THR A 66 9.23 5.08 -3.13
CA THR A 66 8.47 4.38 -2.09
C THR A 66 7.93 5.34 -1.03
N ALA A 67 8.75 6.26 -0.54
CA ALA A 67 8.36 7.14 0.55
C ALA A 67 7.15 8.01 0.18
N ILE A 68 7.18 8.62 -1.01
CA ILE A 68 6.09 9.47 -1.49
C ILE A 68 4.84 8.64 -1.78
N ALA A 69 5.00 7.52 -2.50
CA ALA A 69 3.88 6.64 -2.82
C ALA A 69 3.21 6.09 -1.55
N ALA A 70 4.00 5.68 -0.56
CA ALA A 70 3.49 5.15 0.69
C ALA A 70 2.81 6.23 1.55
N LEU A 71 3.33 7.46 1.55
CA LEU A 71 2.69 8.56 2.26
C LEU A 71 1.30 8.88 1.67
N ILE A 72 1.21 8.94 0.35
CA ILE A 72 -0.07 9.16 -0.35
C ILE A 72 -1.03 7.99 -0.07
N ALA A 73 -0.54 6.75 -0.16
CA ALA A 73 -1.32 5.56 0.13
C ALA A 73 -1.85 5.54 1.57
N SER A 74 -1.02 5.93 2.54
CA SER A 74 -1.44 6.05 3.95
C SER A 74 -2.58 7.05 4.10
N GLY A 75 -2.47 8.23 3.50
CA GLY A 75 -3.51 9.26 3.54
C GLY A 75 -4.80 8.81 2.85
N GLU A 76 -4.69 8.10 1.74
CA GLU A 76 -5.85 7.54 1.03
C GLU A 76 -6.57 6.50 1.91
N MET A 77 -5.82 5.62 2.59
CA MET A 77 -6.41 4.64 3.50
C MET A 77 -7.08 5.28 4.72
N ALA A 78 -6.51 6.33 5.27
CA ALA A 78 -7.16 7.10 6.34
C ALA A 78 -8.48 7.71 5.84
N THR A 79 -8.46 8.31 4.67
CA THR A 79 -9.66 8.88 4.03
C THR A 79 -10.72 7.81 3.78
N ALA A 80 -10.31 6.67 3.22
CA ALA A 80 -11.21 5.55 2.96
C ALA A 80 -11.84 5.03 4.26
N TYR A 81 -11.06 4.95 5.34
CA TYR A 81 -11.60 4.54 6.63
C TYR A 81 -12.72 5.46 7.10
N PHE A 82 -12.49 6.77 7.12
CA PHE A 82 -13.48 7.72 7.63
C PHE A 82 -14.69 7.88 6.70
N LEU A 83 -14.53 7.74 5.40
CA LEU A 83 -15.65 7.86 4.45
C LEU A 83 -16.47 6.58 4.30
N GLN A 84 -15.82 5.40 4.32
CA GLN A 84 -16.47 4.14 3.96
C GLN A 84 -16.76 3.23 5.17
N HIS A 85 -15.99 3.33 6.23
CA HIS A 85 -16.08 2.39 7.36
C HIS A 85 -16.59 3.04 8.65
N ALA A 86 -16.02 4.15 9.07
CA ALA A 86 -16.38 4.82 10.31
C ALA A 86 -17.89 5.16 10.44
N PRO A 87 -18.61 5.52 9.35
CA PRO A 87 -20.05 5.75 9.44
C PRO A 87 -20.88 4.53 9.88
N HIS A 88 -20.32 3.33 9.76
CA HIS A 88 -20.99 2.07 10.14
C HIS A 88 -20.71 1.64 11.59
N GLY A 89 -20.03 2.46 12.37
CA GLY A 89 -19.79 2.22 13.79
C GLY A 89 -18.34 2.51 14.20
N PRO A 90 -18.09 2.59 15.55
CA PRO A 90 -16.78 3.02 16.06
C PRO A 90 -15.72 1.92 16.06
N TRP A 91 -16.13 0.64 15.94
CA TRP A 91 -15.17 -0.47 16.07
C TRP A 91 -14.76 -1.00 14.71
N PRO A 92 -13.46 -0.95 14.34
CA PRO A 92 -12.98 -1.44 13.03
C PRO A 92 -13.35 -2.89 12.73
N ILE A 93 -13.36 -3.76 13.73
CA ILE A 93 -13.78 -5.16 13.55
C ILE A 93 -15.24 -5.27 13.11
N ARG A 94 -16.08 -4.34 13.50
CA ARG A 94 -17.51 -4.35 13.17
C ARG A 94 -17.84 -3.53 11.93
N ASN A 95 -17.08 -2.47 11.65
CA ASN A 95 -17.30 -1.63 10.48
C ASN A 95 -16.51 -2.08 9.25
N HIS A 96 -15.80 -3.21 9.33
CA HIS A 96 -14.98 -3.81 8.27
C HIS A 96 -13.80 -2.93 7.82
N GLY A 97 -13.35 -1.99 8.67
CA GLY A 97 -12.27 -1.07 8.34
C GLY A 97 -10.89 -1.50 8.82
N GLU A 98 -10.74 -2.72 9.36
CA GLU A 98 -9.44 -3.17 9.89
C GLU A 98 -8.33 -3.11 8.85
N LEU A 99 -8.59 -3.53 7.61
CA LEU A 99 -7.61 -3.53 6.56
C LEU A 99 -7.17 -2.11 6.21
N ALA A 100 -8.10 -1.16 6.13
CA ALA A 100 -7.78 0.24 5.89
C ALA A 100 -6.89 0.82 7.00
N VAL A 101 -7.19 0.49 8.26
CA VAL A 101 -6.37 0.92 9.40
C VAL A 101 -4.96 0.32 9.32
N LEU A 102 -4.85 -0.98 9.07
CA LEU A 102 -3.55 -1.65 8.97
C LEU A 102 -2.73 -1.10 7.81
N PHE A 103 -3.32 -0.92 6.65
CA PHE A 103 -2.63 -0.31 5.51
C PHE A 103 -2.18 1.12 5.80
N CYS A 104 -3.03 1.91 6.44
CA CYS A 104 -2.67 3.29 6.80
C CYS A 104 -1.36 3.33 7.59
N PHE A 105 -1.25 2.54 8.65
CA PHE A 105 -0.07 2.55 9.50
C PHE A 105 1.11 1.80 8.90
N ALA A 106 0.87 0.71 8.16
CA ALA A 106 1.93 0.01 7.43
C ALA A 106 2.58 0.93 6.41
N PHE A 107 1.79 1.67 5.63
CA PHE A 107 2.31 2.62 4.64
C PHE A 107 2.99 3.83 5.29
N LEU A 108 2.50 4.28 6.43
CA LEU A 108 3.17 5.35 7.18
C LEU A 108 4.56 4.90 7.62
N TYR A 109 4.70 3.68 8.11
CA TYR A 109 5.98 3.09 8.46
C TYR A 109 6.88 2.92 7.24
N ILE A 110 6.33 2.40 6.14
CA ILE A 110 7.06 2.25 4.88
C ILE A 110 7.55 3.61 4.37
N ALA A 111 6.73 4.65 4.46
CA ALA A 111 7.13 6.01 4.09
C ALA A 111 8.34 6.48 4.90
N SER A 112 8.40 6.13 6.18
CA SER A 112 9.51 6.50 7.06
C SER A 112 10.81 5.76 6.73
N ARG A 113 10.71 4.51 6.23
CA ARG A 113 11.87 3.66 5.89
C ARG A 113 12.34 3.84 4.45
N GLY A 114 11.43 4.14 3.52
CA GLY A 114 11.74 4.27 2.10
C GLY A 114 11.93 2.94 1.37
N ASP A 115 12.78 2.94 0.35
CA ASP A 115 12.87 1.83 -0.63
C ASP A 115 13.36 0.51 -0.01
N GLY A 116 14.33 0.58 0.92
CA GLY A 116 14.88 -0.61 1.57
C GLY A 116 15.90 -1.35 0.71
N ALA A 117 16.36 -2.50 1.22
CA ALA A 117 17.47 -3.26 0.62
C ALA A 117 17.10 -3.92 -0.72
N TRP A 118 15.90 -4.51 -0.81
CA TRP A 118 15.44 -5.22 -2.01
C TRP A 118 14.51 -4.33 -2.82
N SER A 119 15.06 -3.32 -3.48
CA SER A 119 14.27 -2.37 -4.26
C SER A 119 14.90 -2.15 -5.64
N ILE A 120 14.07 -1.75 -6.60
CA ILE A 120 14.54 -1.37 -7.93
C ILE A 120 15.56 -0.23 -7.82
N ARG A 121 15.29 0.74 -6.93
CA ARG A 121 16.19 1.87 -6.75
C ARG A 121 17.57 1.42 -6.26
N THR A 122 17.62 0.52 -5.29
CA THR A 122 18.88 -0.04 -4.79
C THR A 122 19.60 -0.84 -5.88
N PHE A 123 18.85 -1.65 -6.63
CA PHE A 123 19.38 -2.41 -7.75
C PHE A 123 20.00 -1.51 -8.83
N LEU A 124 19.32 -0.42 -9.20
CA LEU A 124 19.82 0.53 -10.20
C LEU A 124 21.03 1.29 -9.70
N LYS A 125 21.09 1.68 -8.43
CA LYS A 125 22.27 2.31 -7.82
C LYS A 125 23.48 1.41 -7.83
N GLY A 126 23.30 0.11 -7.61
CA GLY A 126 24.38 -0.87 -7.68
C GLY A 126 24.95 -1.07 -9.08
N LYS A 127 24.27 -0.61 -10.13
CA LYS A 127 24.71 -0.66 -11.52
C LYS A 127 25.33 0.64 -12.01
N SER A 128 25.24 1.72 -11.25
CA SER A 128 25.85 3.00 -11.61
C SER A 128 27.31 3.01 -11.17
N PHE A 129 28.18 2.64 -12.09
CA PHE A 129 29.61 2.80 -11.96
C PHE A 129 30.05 4.07 -12.68
#